data_8b1dab4ef57e62692ebe566ce21583c4
#
_entry.id   8b1dab4ef57e62692ebe566ce21583c4
#
_cell.length_a   1.000
_cell.length_b   1.000
_cell.length_c   1.000
_cell.angle_alpha   90.00
_cell.angle_beta   90.00
_cell.angle_gamma   90.00
#
_symmetry.space_group_name_H-M   'P 1'
#
loop_
_entity.id
_entity.type
_entity.pdbx_description
1 polymer ?
#
loop_
_entity_poly.entity_id
_entity_poly.type
_entity_poly.pdbx_seq_one_letter_code
_entity_poly.pdbx_strand_id
1 'polypeptide(L)'
;MIELPVISENTQRARKPNWLRVKLPIGKEYAQVRKLVDQYKLHTICESGSCPNMGECWGSGTATFMILGNVCTRSCSFCAVATGRPPEYDEDEPRRVAEAIHLMKVKHAVITSVNRDELKDRGAEVWYQTVKEVKKLCPNTTIETLIPDVKGNWEALYRMISAGQEVVSHNVETVERLYRPVRPQAKYHRSLEQLQRIKEFGKRSKSGMMLGLGETDDEVYRAMDDLVVHGLDILTLGQYLQPTKMHIEVAEYVHPDKFNLFREEGLRRGLKYVEAGPLVRSSYHAERHVNV
;
A
#
# COMPACT_ATOMS: atom_id res chain seq x y z
N MET A 1 -49.17 3.19 -4.49
CA MET A 1 -48.10 2.69 -5.41
C MET A 1 -46.98 3.70 -5.33
N ILE A 2 -45.86 3.32 -4.79
CA ILE A 2 -44.67 4.17 -4.72
C ILE A 2 -43.87 3.87 -5.99
N GLU A 3 -43.83 4.86 -6.90
CA GLU A 3 -42.99 4.77 -8.10
C GLU A 3 -41.52 4.82 -7.67
N LEU A 4 -40.79 3.73 -7.92
CA LEU A 4 -39.35 3.72 -7.79
C LEU A 4 -38.73 4.57 -8.90
N PRO A 5 -37.74 5.42 -8.63
CA PRO A 5 -37.11 6.21 -9.67
C PRO A 5 -36.40 5.29 -10.66
N VAL A 6 -36.73 5.45 -11.94
CA VAL A 6 -36.04 4.80 -13.06
C VAL A 6 -34.59 5.32 -13.06
N ILE A 7 -33.64 4.48 -12.70
CA ILE A 7 -32.21 4.76 -12.86
C ILE A 7 -31.96 4.79 -14.37
N SER A 8 -31.62 5.96 -14.90
CA SER A 8 -31.28 6.11 -16.33
C SER A 8 -29.99 5.32 -16.60
N GLU A 9 -30.14 4.20 -17.31
CA GLU A 9 -29.04 3.46 -17.92
C GLU A 9 -28.44 4.32 -19.05
N ASN A 10 -27.47 5.18 -18.76
CA ASN A 10 -26.51 5.64 -19.78
C ASN A 10 -25.34 6.42 -19.18
N THR A 11 -24.62 5.88 -18.21
CA THR A 11 -23.26 6.32 -17.93
C THR A 11 -22.30 5.46 -18.75
N GLN A 12 -21.98 5.92 -19.98
CA GLN A 12 -20.83 5.37 -20.71
C GLN A 12 -19.60 5.50 -19.79
N ARG A 13 -19.10 4.35 -19.31
CA ARG A 13 -17.86 4.31 -18.54
C ARG A 13 -16.78 5.03 -19.33
N ALA A 14 -16.19 6.06 -18.73
CA ALA A 14 -15.06 6.75 -19.34
C ALA A 14 -13.97 5.72 -19.66
N ARG A 15 -13.56 5.64 -20.93
CA ARG A 15 -12.45 4.76 -21.34
C ARG A 15 -11.20 5.19 -20.62
N LYS A 16 -10.41 4.19 -20.12
CA LYS A 16 -9.09 4.47 -19.53
C LYS A 16 -8.26 5.30 -20.50
N PRO A 17 -7.74 6.46 -20.07
CA PRO A 17 -6.87 7.30 -20.89
C PRO A 17 -5.57 6.59 -21.29
N ASN A 18 -4.90 7.12 -22.31
CA ASN A 18 -3.66 6.51 -22.83
C ASN A 18 -2.52 6.49 -21.81
N TRP A 19 -2.45 7.45 -20.89
CA TRP A 19 -1.43 7.51 -19.84
C TRP A 19 -1.57 6.45 -18.75
N LEU A 20 -2.66 5.68 -18.74
CA LEU A 20 -2.86 4.52 -17.86
C LEU A 20 -2.56 3.19 -18.55
N ARG A 21 -1.92 3.20 -19.71
CA ARG A 21 -1.46 1.97 -20.37
C ARG A 21 -0.21 1.44 -19.68
N VAL A 22 -0.19 0.14 -19.43
CA VAL A 22 0.92 -0.58 -18.80
C VAL A 22 1.51 -1.62 -19.74
N LYS A 23 2.77 -1.97 -19.52
CA LYS A 23 3.43 -3.06 -20.24
C LYS A 23 2.89 -4.41 -19.78
N LEU A 24 2.75 -5.34 -20.70
CA LEU A 24 2.40 -6.72 -20.34
C LEU A 24 3.50 -7.38 -19.51
N PRO A 25 3.13 -8.26 -18.56
CA PRO A 25 4.09 -8.99 -17.72
C PRO A 25 4.75 -10.11 -18.51
N ILE A 26 5.88 -9.81 -19.16
CA ILE A 26 6.65 -10.73 -20.01
C ILE A 26 8.15 -10.60 -19.68
N GLY A 27 8.92 -11.66 -19.96
CA GLY A 27 10.39 -11.66 -19.83
C GLY A 27 10.90 -12.76 -18.90
N LYS A 28 12.23 -12.99 -18.95
CA LYS A 28 12.90 -14.04 -18.15
C LYS A 28 12.88 -13.71 -16.66
N GLU A 29 13.14 -12.45 -16.32
CA GLU A 29 13.14 -11.94 -14.95
C GLU A 29 11.76 -12.08 -14.31
N TYR A 30 10.69 -11.70 -15.04
CA TYR A 30 9.31 -11.93 -14.61
C TYR A 30 9.05 -13.41 -14.30
N ALA A 31 9.46 -14.32 -15.20
CA ALA A 31 9.27 -15.75 -15.03
C ALA A 31 10.05 -16.30 -13.81
N GLN A 32 11.25 -15.78 -13.53
CA GLN A 32 12.03 -16.15 -12.35
C GLN A 32 11.34 -15.73 -11.05
N VAL A 33 10.87 -14.46 -10.96
CA VAL A 33 10.11 -13.99 -9.81
C VAL A 33 8.86 -14.82 -9.58
N ARG A 34 8.09 -15.09 -10.65
CA ARG A 34 6.90 -15.96 -10.62
C ARG A 34 7.22 -17.34 -10.04
N LYS A 35 8.27 -17.99 -10.56
CA LYS A 35 8.70 -19.31 -10.10
C LYS A 35 9.06 -19.31 -8.60
N LEU A 36 9.75 -18.29 -8.12
CA LEU A 36 10.12 -18.19 -6.69
C LEU A 36 8.88 -17.96 -5.81
N VAL A 37 7.98 -17.09 -6.21
CA VAL A 37 6.72 -16.84 -5.48
C VAL A 37 5.93 -18.15 -5.35
N ASP A 38 5.77 -18.92 -6.43
CA ASP A 38 5.05 -20.19 -6.45
C ASP A 38 5.79 -21.27 -5.63
N GLN A 39 7.10 -21.42 -5.81
CA GLN A 39 7.93 -22.42 -5.12
C GLN A 39 7.93 -22.24 -3.60
N TYR A 40 7.99 -21.00 -3.13
CA TYR A 40 8.01 -20.68 -1.71
C TYR A 40 6.60 -20.45 -1.13
N LYS A 41 5.54 -20.68 -1.92
CA LYS A 41 4.13 -20.50 -1.52
C LYS A 41 3.90 -19.13 -0.89
N LEU A 42 4.43 -18.08 -1.51
CA LEU A 42 4.33 -16.71 -1.03
C LEU A 42 3.13 -15.99 -1.64
N HIS A 43 2.64 -15.01 -0.93
CA HIS A 43 1.66 -14.08 -1.44
C HIS A 43 2.32 -12.76 -1.83
N THR A 44 1.82 -12.13 -2.89
CA THR A 44 2.24 -10.79 -3.29
C THR A 44 1.03 -9.88 -3.45
N ILE A 45 1.17 -8.62 -3.04
CA ILE A 45 0.14 -7.62 -3.31
C ILE A 45 0.09 -7.28 -4.81
N CYS A 46 1.15 -7.58 -5.55
CA CYS A 46 1.19 -7.42 -7.00
C CYS A 46 0.12 -8.27 -7.69
N GLU A 47 -0.08 -9.50 -7.24
CA GLU A 47 -1.13 -10.40 -7.74
C GLU A 47 -2.47 -10.14 -7.07
N SER A 48 -2.54 -10.23 -5.73
CA SER A 48 -3.79 -10.09 -4.97
C SER A 48 -4.44 -8.72 -5.14
N GLY A 49 -3.65 -7.67 -5.34
CA GLY A 49 -4.10 -6.30 -5.59
C GLY A 49 -4.28 -5.93 -7.06
N SER A 50 -4.07 -6.87 -8.00
CA SER A 50 -4.13 -6.60 -9.46
C SER A 50 -3.29 -5.39 -9.87
N CYS A 51 -2.04 -5.32 -9.38
CA CYS A 51 -1.16 -4.16 -9.56
C CYS A 51 -0.82 -3.94 -11.05
N PRO A 52 -1.02 -2.73 -11.61
CA PRO A 52 -0.71 -2.44 -13.00
C PRO A 52 0.79 -2.50 -13.30
N ASN A 53 1.65 -2.31 -12.31
CA ASN A 53 3.11 -2.27 -12.47
C ASN A 53 3.78 -3.64 -12.32
N MET A 54 3.01 -4.73 -12.12
CA MET A 54 3.57 -6.06 -11.89
C MET A 54 4.55 -6.47 -13.00
N GLY A 55 4.22 -6.21 -14.27
CA GLY A 55 5.10 -6.53 -15.40
C GLY A 55 6.43 -5.80 -15.37
N GLU A 56 6.45 -4.54 -14.95
CA GLU A 56 7.65 -3.73 -14.81
C GLU A 56 8.47 -4.13 -13.58
N CYS A 57 7.83 -4.21 -12.41
CA CYS A 57 8.51 -4.53 -11.15
C CYS A 57 9.11 -5.95 -11.19
N TRP A 58 8.35 -6.95 -11.59
CA TRP A 58 8.85 -8.33 -11.68
C TRP A 58 9.87 -8.49 -12.80
N GLY A 59 9.73 -7.71 -13.89
CA GLY A 59 10.74 -7.64 -14.96
C GLY A 59 12.06 -7.01 -14.50
N SER A 60 12.06 -6.21 -13.44
CA SER A 60 13.26 -5.69 -12.76
C SER A 60 13.69 -6.50 -11.54
N GLY A 61 13.08 -7.68 -11.32
CA GLY A 61 13.44 -8.59 -10.22
C GLY A 61 12.94 -8.14 -8.86
N THR A 62 11.92 -7.28 -8.78
CA THR A 62 11.35 -6.78 -7.52
C THR A 62 9.88 -7.21 -7.35
N ALA A 63 9.48 -7.53 -6.11
CA ALA A 63 8.10 -7.83 -5.75
C ALA A 63 7.79 -7.26 -4.36
N THR A 64 6.51 -6.94 -4.13
CA THR A 64 6.03 -6.57 -2.79
C THR A 64 5.37 -7.79 -2.16
N PHE A 65 6.04 -8.33 -1.14
CA PHE A 65 5.56 -9.52 -0.43
C PHE A 65 4.40 -9.16 0.50
N MET A 66 3.40 -10.05 0.56
CA MET A 66 2.26 -9.91 1.44
C MET A 66 2.26 -11.07 2.44
N ILE A 67 2.40 -10.76 3.71
CA ILE A 67 2.43 -11.73 4.82
C ILE A 67 1.09 -11.84 5.53
N LEU A 68 0.97 -12.82 6.43
CA LEU A 68 -0.24 -13.15 7.18
C LEU A 68 -1.36 -13.71 6.29
N GLY A 69 -0.98 -14.30 5.14
CA GLY A 69 -1.90 -14.89 4.18
C GLY A 69 -2.49 -13.92 3.18
N ASN A 70 -3.59 -14.33 2.52
CA ASN A 70 -4.22 -13.60 1.42
C ASN A 70 -5.71 -13.28 1.65
N VAL A 71 -6.22 -13.49 2.87
CA VAL A 71 -7.60 -13.16 3.26
C VAL A 71 -7.56 -12.08 4.35
N CYS A 72 -8.22 -10.96 4.10
CA CYS A 72 -8.24 -9.81 4.99
C CYS A 72 -9.54 -9.78 5.82
N THR A 73 -9.45 -9.38 7.09
CA THR A 73 -10.63 -9.18 7.95
C THR A 73 -11.40 -7.90 7.63
N ARG A 74 -10.89 -7.05 6.72
CA ARG A 74 -11.51 -5.77 6.35
C ARG A 74 -11.92 -5.72 4.90
N SER A 75 -13.00 -4.99 4.63
CA SER A 75 -13.64 -4.84 3.31
C SER A 75 -13.50 -3.40 2.78
N CYS A 76 -12.27 -2.95 2.55
CA CYS A 76 -12.04 -1.66 1.90
C CYS A 76 -12.58 -1.68 0.47
N SER A 77 -13.41 -0.71 0.08
CA SER A 77 -14.15 -0.72 -1.18
C SER A 77 -13.27 -0.57 -2.44
N PHE A 78 -12.00 -0.24 -2.26
CA PHE A 78 -11.02 -0.12 -3.35
C PHE A 78 -10.15 -1.38 -3.54
N CYS A 79 -10.13 -2.31 -2.56
CA CYS A 79 -9.11 -3.34 -2.44
C CYS A 79 -9.56 -4.67 -3.03
N ALA A 80 -8.77 -5.23 -3.95
CA ALA A 80 -9.05 -6.53 -4.60
C ALA A 80 -8.68 -7.75 -3.74
N VAL A 81 -8.05 -7.57 -2.58
CA VAL A 81 -7.70 -8.67 -1.66
C VAL A 81 -8.97 -9.30 -1.12
N ALA A 82 -9.01 -10.63 -1.08
CA ALA A 82 -10.16 -11.39 -0.59
C ALA A 82 -10.51 -11.00 0.85
N THR A 83 -11.79 -10.75 1.11
CA THR A 83 -12.30 -10.42 2.45
C THR A 83 -12.99 -11.63 3.06
N GLY A 84 -12.73 -11.87 4.34
CA GLY A 84 -13.35 -12.98 5.05
C GLY A 84 -12.73 -13.27 6.40
N ARG A 85 -12.97 -14.49 6.89
CA ARG A 85 -12.28 -15.03 8.06
C ARG A 85 -10.98 -15.70 7.59
N PRO A 86 -9.79 -15.15 7.91
CA PRO A 86 -8.53 -15.76 7.51
C PRO A 86 -8.35 -17.14 8.16
N PRO A 87 -7.67 -18.09 7.50
CA PRO A 87 -7.21 -19.31 8.15
C PRO A 87 -6.14 -18.99 9.22
N GLU A 88 -5.70 -20.04 9.94
CA GLU A 88 -4.49 -19.90 10.79
C GLU A 88 -3.33 -19.39 9.95
N TYR A 89 -2.49 -18.54 10.55
CA TYR A 89 -1.28 -18.06 9.87
C TYR A 89 -0.19 -19.13 9.92
N ASP A 90 0.68 -19.09 8.93
CA ASP A 90 1.81 -20.01 8.81
C ASP A 90 3.01 -19.46 9.59
N GLU A 91 3.41 -20.14 10.65
CA GLU A 91 4.56 -19.75 11.48
C GLU A 91 5.90 -19.78 10.73
N ASP A 92 5.99 -20.55 9.63
CA ASP A 92 7.19 -20.64 8.77
C ASP A 92 7.24 -19.56 7.67
N GLU A 93 6.18 -18.77 7.49
CA GLU A 93 6.11 -17.70 6.48
C GLU A 93 7.28 -16.68 6.60
N PRO A 94 7.69 -16.21 7.80
CA PRO A 94 8.82 -15.29 7.96
C PRO A 94 10.13 -15.83 7.34
N ARG A 95 10.47 -17.10 7.57
CA ARG A 95 11.65 -17.75 7.00
C ARG A 95 11.57 -17.83 5.48
N ARG A 96 10.44 -18.27 4.94
CA ARG A 96 10.27 -18.40 3.48
C ARG A 96 10.34 -17.06 2.76
N VAL A 97 9.79 -16.00 3.35
CA VAL A 97 9.92 -14.63 2.81
C VAL A 97 11.38 -14.20 2.77
N ALA A 98 12.13 -14.43 3.84
CA ALA A 98 13.56 -14.11 3.90
C ALA A 98 14.37 -14.87 2.86
N GLU A 99 14.12 -16.17 2.68
CA GLU A 99 14.78 -17.00 1.66
C GLU A 99 14.48 -16.50 0.24
N ALA A 100 13.24 -16.15 -0.05
CA ALA A 100 12.88 -15.61 -1.36
C ALA A 100 13.57 -14.27 -1.66
N ILE A 101 13.60 -13.35 -0.69
CA ILE A 101 14.32 -12.08 -0.81
C ILE A 101 15.81 -12.32 -1.07
N HIS A 102 16.41 -13.29 -0.37
CA HIS A 102 17.81 -13.68 -0.58
C HIS A 102 18.08 -14.21 -1.99
N LEU A 103 17.26 -15.16 -2.45
CA LEU A 103 17.40 -15.77 -3.78
C LEU A 103 17.15 -14.78 -4.92
N MET A 104 16.24 -13.84 -4.73
CA MET A 104 15.99 -12.75 -5.67
C MET A 104 17.07 -11.67 -5.64
N LYS A 105 18.00 -11.71 -4.68
CA LYS A 105 19.06 -10.70 -4.48
C LYS A 105 18.50 -9.27 -4.39
N VAL A 106 17.37 -9.11 -3.74
CA VAL A 106 16.66 -7.83 -3.62
C VAL A 106 17.49 -6.86 -2.77
N LYS A 107 17.78 -5.67 -3.31
CA LYS A 107 18.50 -4.61 -2.58
C LYS A 107 17.59 -3.83 -1.63
N HIS A 108 16.32 -3.69 -1.98
CA HIS A 108 15.29 -3.04 -1.19
C HIS A 108 14.01 -3.87 -1.22
N ALA A 109 13.60 -4.41 -0.08
CA ALA A 109 12.43 -5.25 0.05
C ALA A 109 11.23 -4.45 0.60
N VAL A 110 10.09 -4.54 -0.07
CA VAL A 110 8.83 -4.01 0.46
C VAL A 110 7.95 -5.16 0.93
N ILE A 111 7.52 -5.09 2.19
CA ILE A 111 6.67 -6.09 2.82
C ILE A 111 5.37 -5.43 3.25
N THR A 112 4.25 -6.05 2.95
CA THR A 112 2.92 -5.64 3.40
C THR A 112 2.15 -6.81 4.00
N SER A 113 0.96 -6.61 4.51
CA SER A 113 0.10 -7.69 5.00
C SER A 113 -1.38 -7.42 4.76
N VAL A 114 -2.19 -8.44 4.93
CA VAL A 114 -3.62 -8.30 5.20
C VAL A 114 -3.85 -7.81 6.64
N ASN A 115 -5.05 -7.28 6.93
CA ASN A 115 -5.45 -7.03 8.33
C ASN A 115 -5.87 -8.35 8.99
N ARG A 116 -5.42 -8.55 10.22
CA ARG A 116 -5.72 -9.70 11.08
C ARG A 116 -6.33 -9.20 12.40
N ASP A 117 -7.50 -8.54 12.28
CA ASP A 117 -8.17 -7.92 13.43
C ASP A 117 -8.61 -8.92 14.50
N GLU A 118 -8.69 -10.20 14.17
CA GLU A 118 -9.02 -11.30 15.08
C GLU A 118 -7.84 -11.72 15.97
N LEU A 119 -6.60 -11.43 15.57
CA LEU A 119 -5.43 -11.70 16.40
C LEU A 119 -5.29 -10.64 17.51
N LYS A 120 -4.95 -11.04 18.73
CA LYS A 120 -4.77 -10.12 19.86
C LYS A 120 -3.70 -9.08 19.60
N ASP A 121 -2.58 -9.51 19.02
CA ASP A 121 -1.43 -8.68 18.65
C ASP A 121 -1.52 -8.09 17.22
N ARG A 122 -2.64 -8.28 16.51
CA ARG A 122 -2.82 -7.84 15.11
C ARG A 122 -1.79 -8.41 14.13
N GLY A 123 -1.15 -9.52 14.48
CA GLY A 123 -0.07 -10.13 13.72
C GLY A 123 1.30 -9.48 13.92
N ALA A 124 1.48 -8.69 14.98
CA ALA A 124 2.71 -7.94 15.24
C ALA A 124 3.95 -8.85 15.39
N GLU A 125 3.79 -10.02 15.97
CA GLU A 125 4.91 -10.96 16.12
C GLU A 125 5.38 -11.49 14.77
N VAL A 126 4.47 -11.84 13.85
CA VAL A 126 4.84 -12.28 12.50
C VAL A 126 5.57 -11.18 11.75
N TRP A 127 5.12 -9.92 11.85
CA TRP A 127 5.82 -8.76 11.31
C TRP A 127 7.24 -8.63 11.84
N TYR A 128 7.40 -8.72 13.16
CA TYR A 128 8.70 -8.62 13.80
C TYR A 128 9.65 -9.74 13.34
N GLN A 129 9.19 -10.99 13.36
CA GLN A 129 9.97 -12.13 12.93
C GLN A 129 10.34 -12.06 11.45
N THR A 130 9.42 -11.63 10.59
CA THR A 130 9.70 -11.49 9.14
C THR A 130 10.86 -10.52 8.89
N VAL A 131 10.82 -9.33 9.51
CA VAL A 131 11.89 -8.35 9.34
C VAL A 131 13.20 -8.87 9.94
N LYS A 132 13.16 -9.56 11.09
CA LYS A 132 14.34 -10.16 11.72
C LYS A 132 14.99 -11.22 10.86
N GLU A 133 14.22 -12.15 10.29
CA GLU A 133 14.75 -13.20 9.42
C GLU A 133 15.35 -12.61 8.14
N VAL A 134 14.70 -11.58 7.54
CA VAL A 134 15.26 -10.88 6.38
C VAL A 134 16.59 -10.20 6.75
N LYS A 135 16.66 -9.46 7.87
CA LYS A 135 17.91 -8.80 8.30
C LYS A 135 19.03 -9.77 8.62
N LYS A 136 18.71 -10.94 9.17
CA LYS A 136 19.65 -12.00 9.46
C LYS A 136 20.24 -12.63 8.18
N LEU A 137 19.39 -12.94 7.20
CA LEU A 137 19.80 -13.62 5.97
C LEU A 137 20.34 -12.64 4.92
N CYS A 138 19.85 -11.41 4.91
CA CYS A 138 20.15 -10.37 3.93
C CYS A 138 20.53 -9.05 4.64
N PRO A 139 21.65 -8.97 5.36
CA PRO A 139 21.99 -7.81 6.21
C PRO A 139 22.13 -6.49 5.43
N ASN A 140 22.44 -6.56 4.15
CA ASN A 140 22.60 -5.39 3.27
C ASN A 140 21.29 -4.98 2.56
N THR A 141 20.21 -5.75 2.71
CA THR A 141 18.91 -5.40 2.14
C THR A 141 18.21 -4.39 3.03
N THR A 142 17.84 -3.26 2.47
CA THR A 142 16.97 -2.29 3.15
C THR A 142 15.53 -2.74 3.09
N ILE A 143 14.73 -2.42 4.12
CA ILE A 143 13.36 -2.89 4.25
C ILE A 143 12.41 -1.72 4.44
N GLU A 144 11.36 -1.69 3.63
CA GLU A 144 10.16 -0.91 3.87
C GLU A 144 9.03 -1.85 4.31
N THR A 145 8.31 -1.47 5.36
CA THR A 145 7.11 -2.17 5.81
C THR A 145 5.87 -1.31 5.61
N LEU A 146 4.91 -1.76 4.81
CA LEU A 146 3.59 -1.14 4.68
C LEU A 146 2.63 -1.84 5.64
N ILE A 147 2.53 -1.29 6.85
CA ILE A 147 1.79 -1.91 7.96
C ILE A 147 0.30 -1.55 7.93
N PRO A 148 -0.58 -2.44 8.43
CA PRO A 148 -2.00 -2.18 8.53
C PRO A 148 -2.34 -1.18 9.64
N ASP A 149 -3.60 -0.74 9.71
CA ASP A 149 -4.16 -0.05 10.87
C ASP A 149 -4.34 -1.04 12.03
N VAL A 150 -3.64 -0.80 13.11
CA VAL A 150 -3.67 -1.66 14.32
C VAL A 150 -4.85 -1.37 15.27
N LYS A 151 -5.85 -0.59 14.84
CA LYS A 151 -7.02 -0.19 15.66
C LYS A 151 -6.66 0.49 16.98
N GLY A 152 -5.54 1.20 17.04
CA GLY A 152 -5.06 1.86 18.27
C GLY A 152 -4.38 0.93 19.27
N ASN A 153 -4.04 -0.30 18.87
CA ASN A 153 -3.15 -1.16 19.65
C ASN A 153 -1.70 -0.71 19.43
N TRP A 154 -1.29 0.30 20.18
CA TRP A 154 0.03 0.91 20.02
C TRP A 154 1.18 -0.01 20.45
N GLU A 155 0.93 -0.92 21.37
CA GLU A 155 1.91 -1.96 21.73
C GLU A 155 2.23 -2.86 20.53
N ALA A 156 1.18 -3.29 19.80
CA ALA A 156 1.35 -4.03 18.55
C ALA A 156 2.10 -3.21 17.49
N LEU A 157 1.79 -1.90 17.37
CA LEU A 157 2.53 -1.01 16.48
C LEU A 157 4.03 -1.01 16.81
N TYR A 158 4.38 -0.74 18.07
CA TYR A 158 5.78 -0.67 18.48
C TYR A 158 6.51 -2.00 18.28
N ARG A 159 5.83 -3.13 18.52
CA ARG A 159 6.41 -4.45 18.22
C ARG A 159 6.70 -4.58 16.72
N MET A 160 5.75 -4.26 15.83
CA MET A 160 5.93 -4.31 14.38
C MET A 160 7.14 -3.49 13.91
N ILE A 161 7.31 -2.27 14.44
CA ILE A 161 8.30 -1.31 13.93
C ILE A 161 9.66 -1.38 14.61
N SER A 162 9.82 -2.23 15.63
CA SER A 162 11.08 -2.39 16.40
C SER A 162 12.08 -3.36 15.76
N ALA A 163 11.72 -4.03 14.66
CA ALA A 163 12.51 -5.14 14.12
C ALA A 163 13.75 -4.72 13.31
N GLY A 164 13.86 -3.45 12.90
CA GLY A 164 15.06 -2.93 12.23
C GLY A 164 14.86 -2.43 10.79
N GLN A 165 13.60 -2.34 10.31
CA GLN A 165 13.29 -1.74 9.02
C GLN A 165 13.63 -0.26 8.97
N GLU A 166 14.00 0.24 7.79
CA GLU A 166 14.41 1.61 7.55
C GLU A 166 13.20 2.55 7.36
N VAL A 167 12.20 2.10 6.60
CA VAL A 167 10.99 2.87 6.28
C VAL A 167 9.76 2.14 6.81
N VAL A 168 8.89 2.87 7.48
CA VAL A 168 7.59 2.37 7.92
C VAL A 168 6.48 3.18 7.26
N SER A 169 5.67 2.49 6.49
CA SER A 169 4.56 3.05 5.71
C SER A 169 3.22 2.64 6.30
N HIS A 170 2.30 3.59 6.39
CA HIS A 170 0.88 3.36 6.65
C HIS A 170 0.05 4.29 5.76
N ASN A 171 -0.72 3.74 4.85
CA ASN A 171 -1.46 4.55 3.89
C ASN A 171 -2.73 5.14 4.52
N VAL A 172 -2.96 6.43 4.30
CA VAL A 172 -4.26 7.07 4.57
C VAL A 172 -5.28 6.75 3.48
N GLU A 173 -4.84 6.40 2.28
CA GLU A 173 -5.58 5.96 1.10
C GLU A 173 -6.45 7.05 0.45
N THR A 174 -7.10 7.93 1.21
CA THR A 174 -7.99 8.98 0.71
C THR A 174 -8.14 10.11 1.74
N VAL A 175 -8.85 11.19 1.36
CA VAL A 175 -9.16 12.33 2.22
C VAL A 175 -10.22 11.99 3.28
N GLU A 176 -10.29 12.76 4.37
CA GLU A 176 -11.15 12.48 5.54
C GLU A 176 -12.61 12.21 5.18
N ARG A 177 -13.24 13.07 4.37
CA ARG A 177 -14.65 12.92 3.95
C ARG A 177 -14.95 11.57 3.31
N LEU A 178 -13.98 11.01 2.58
CA LEU A 178 -14.16 9.76 1.84
C LEU A 178 -13.77 8.51 2.65
N TYR A 179 -13.33 8.65 3.91
CA TYR A 179 -12.91 7.48 4.71
C TYR A 179 -14.01 6.44 4.88
N ARG A 180 -15.23 6.90 5.23
CA ARG A 180 -16.34 5.96 5.48
C ARG A 180 -16.72 5.12 4.25
N PRO A 181 -16.92 5.69 3.04
CA PRO A 181 -17.22 4.89 1.85
C PRO A 181 -16.03 4.09 1.34
N VAL A 182 -14.78 4.54 1.53
CA VAL A 182 -13.57 3.92 0.98
C VAL A 182 -12.96 2.90 1.94
N ARG A 183 -12.92 3.20 3.25
CA ARG A 183 -12.29 2.38 4.30
C ARG A 183 -13.19 2.27 5.54
N PRO A 184 -14.32 1.59 5.48
CA PRO A 184 -15.38 1.67 6.52
C PRO A 184 -14.91 1.26 7.93
N GLN A 185 -13.89 0.41 8.07
CA GLN A 185 -13.36 -0.02 9.38
C GLN A 185 -12.17 0.81 9.88
N ALA A 186 -11.62 1.71 9.06
CA ALA A 186 -10.54 2.61 9.46
C ALA A 186 -11.07 3.97 9.94
N LYS A 187 -10.20 4.77 10.56
CA LYS A 187 -10.50 6.14 10.99
C LYS A 187 -9.35 7.05 10.57
N TYR A 188 -9.68 8.20 9.94
CA TYR A 188 -8.69 9.15 9.41
C TYR A 188 -7.70 9.61 10.49
N HIS A 189 -8.19 10.17 11.58
CA HIS A 189 -7.35 10.66 12.67
C HIS A 189 -6.49 9.58 13.33
N ARG A 190 -6.99 8.32 13.40
CA ARG A 190 -6.18 7.20 13.90
C ARG A 190 -5.04 6.83 12.95
N SER A 191 -5.25 6.97 11.65
CA SER A 191 -4.17 6.78 10.67
C SER A 191 -3.10 7.88 10.80
N LEU A 192 -3.49 9.12 11.03
CA LEU A 192 -2.58 10.23 11.31
C LEU A 192 -1.80 9.99 12.62
N GLU A 193 -2.49 9.61 13.70
CA GLU A 193 -1.85 9.27 14.98
C GLU A 193 -0.85 8.11 14.83
N GLN A 194 -1.19 7.09 14.04
CA GLN A 194 -0.27 5.97 13.77
C GLN A 194 1.00 6.45 13.07
N LEU A 195 0.90 7.35 12.08
CA LEU A 195 2.04 7.93 11.38
C LEU A 195 2.91 8.79 12.31
N GLN A 196 2.28 9.60 13.17
CA GLN A 196 2.98 10.37 14.19
C GLN A 196 3.79 9.47 15.12
N ARG A 197 3.20 8.40 15.64
CA ARG A 197 3.88 7.44 16.52
C ARG A 197 5.03 6.72 15.82
N ILE A 198 4.91 6.41 14.53
CA ILE A 198 6.00 5.87 13.71
C ILE A 198 7.17 6.86 13.67
N LYS A 199 6.87 8.14 13.47
CA LYS A 199 7.88 9.22 13.44
C LYS A 199 8.55 9.41 14.81
N GLU A 200 7.77 9.47 15.87
CA GLU A 200 8.25 9.59 17.25
C GLU A 200 9.14 8.41 17.68
N PHE A 201 8.88 7.21 17.15
CA PHE A 201 9.72 6.03 17.33
C PHE A 201 11.07 6.12 16.57
N GLY A 202 11.31 7.19 15.85
CA GLY A 202 12.54 7.43 15.10
C GLY A 202 12.61 6.73 13.74
N LYS A 203 11.46 6.29 13.18
CA LYS A 203 11.41 5.70 11.85
C LYS A 203 11.14 6.76 10.78
N ARG A 204 11.63 6.51 9.55
CA ARG A 204 11.18 7.27 8.40
C ARG A 204 9.73 6.90 8.10
N SER A 205 8.85 7.91 8.19
CA SER A 205 7.41 7.72 8.03
C SER A 205 7.00 7.95 6.58
N LYS A 206 6.14 7.07 6.07
CA LYS A 206 5.61 7.16 4.71
C LYS A 206 4.13 6.87 4.68
N SER A 207 3.41 7.53 3.77
CA SER A 207 2.00 7.29 3.50
C SER A 207 1.71 7.30 2.01
N GLY A 208 0.55 6.78 1.65
CA GLY A 208 0.04 6.81 0.28
C GLY A 208 -1.43 7.21 0.24
N MET A 209 -1.80 7.88 -0.84
CA MET A 209 -3.17 8.28 -1.12
C MET A 209 -3.50 8.03 -2.59
N MET A 210 -4.70 7.54 -2.84
CA MET A 210 -5.26 7.36 -4.18
C MET A 210 -6.07 8.59 -4.56
N LEU A 211 -5.95 9.02 -5.82
CA LEU A 211 -6.72 10.11 -6.41
C LEU A 211 -7.72 9.58 -7.44
N GLY A 212 -8.81 10.32 -7.61
CA GLY A 212 -9.91 9.95 -8.53
C GLY A 212 -11.04 9.17 -7.85
N LEU A 213 -11.18 9.30 -6.52
CA LEU A 213 -12.27 8.76 -5.72
C LEU A 213 -13.39 9.79 -5.46
N GLY A 214 -13.24 11.05 -5.97
CA GLY A 214 -14.20 12.15 -5.80
C GLY A 214 -13.78 13.19 -4.76
N GLU A 215 -12.51 13.19 -4.37
CA GLU A 215 -11.87 14.25 -3.58
C GLU A 215 -11.75 15.54 -4.39
N THR A 216 -11.76 16.68 -3.71
CA THR A 216 -11.39 17.98 -4.29
C THR A 216 -9.92 18.28 -4.05
N ASP A 217 -9.34 19.22 -4.84
CA ASP A 217 -7.94 19.63 -4.67
C ASP A 217 -7.68 20.20 -3.27
N ASP A 218 -8.61 21.01 -2.74
CA ASP A 218 -8.52 21.57 -1.39
C ASP A 218 -8.52 20.48 -0.31
N GLU A 219 -9.24 19.38 -0.51
CA GLU A 219 -9.22 18.24 0.41
C GLU A 219 -7.88 17.50 0.35
N VAL A 220 -7.28 17.36 -0.84
CA VAL A 220 -5.93 16.80 -1.00
C VAL A 220 -4.89 17.67 -0.30
N TYR A 221 -4.97 19.00 -0.47
CA TYR A 221 -4.06 19.93 0.20
C TYR A 221 -4.20 19.89 1.72
N ARG A 222 -5.42 19.86 2.24
CA ARG A 222 -5.66 19.69 3.68
C ARG A 222 -5.09 18.37 4.21
N ALA A 223 -5.29 17.28 3.48
CA ALA A 223 -4.71 15.99 3.87
C ALA A 223 -3.17 16.03 3.87
N MET A 224 -2.53 16.76 2.96
CA MET A 224 -1.07 16.98 2.99
C MET A 224 -0.65 17.79 4.23
N ASP A 225 -1.38 18.85 4.57
CA ASP A 225 -1.12 19.66 5.76
C ASP A 225 -1.25 18.82 7.05
N ASP A 226 -2.29 18.01 7.16
CA ASP A 226 -2.48 17.08 8.27
C ASP A 226 -1.32 16.09 8.39
N LEU A 227 -0.88 15.51 7.26
CA LEU A 227 0.24 14.58 7.21
C LEU A 227 1.56 15.22 7.64
N VAL A 228 1.83 16.46 7.21
CA VAL A 228 3.01 17.23 7.61
C VAL A 228 3.01 17.52 9.10
N VAL A 229 1.87 17.97 9.66
CA VAL A 229 1.70 18.22 11.11
C VAL A 229 1.98 16.97 11.94
N HIS A 230 1.62 15.77 11.42
CA HIS A 230 1.89 14.49 12.07
C HIS A 230 3.27 13.89 11.71
N GLY A 231 4.17 14.70 11.12
CA GLY A 231 5.58 14.34 10.91
C GLY A 231 5.84 13.37 9.76
N LEU A 232 4.98 13.34 8.74
CA LEU A 232 5.22 12.51 7.56
C LEU A 232 6.45 12.99 6.78
N ASP A 233 7.32 12.05 6.42
CA ASP A 233 8.48 12.34 5.57
C ASP A 233 8.15 12.17 4.07
N ILE A 234 7.43 11.10 3.70
CA ILE A 234 7.25 10.65 2.32
C ILE A 234 5.77 10.44 2.00
N LEU A 235 5.30 11.04 0.90
CA LEU A 235 3.94 10.81 0.39
C LEU A 235 3.98 10.23 -1.02
N THR A 236 3.18 9.19 -1.26
CA THR A 236 2.92 8.66 -2.60
C THR A 236 1.49 8.98 -3.06
N LEU A 237 1.34 9.48 -4.29
CA LEU A 237 0.04 9.81 -4.88
C LEU A 237 -0.14 9.03 -6.19
N GLY A 238 -1.16 8.19 -6.28
CA GLY A 238 -1.45 7.38 -7.46
C GLY A 238 -2.91 7.42 -7.88
N GLN A 239 -3.19 7.17 -9.15
CA GLN A 239 -4.58 7.06 -9.63
C GLN A 239 -5.28 5.83 -9.05
N TYR A 240 -6.46 5.98 -8.50
CA TYR A 240 -7.34 4.86 -8.21
C TYR A 240 -7.75 4.14 -9.50
N LEU A 241 -7.59 2.84 -9.53
CA LEU A 241 -8.06 1.99 -10.62
C LEU A 241 -9.03 0.95 -10.07
N GLN A 242 -10.27 0.97 -10.52
CA GLN A 242 -11.31 0.04 -10.08
C GLN A 242 -10.95 -1.40 -10.45
N PRO A 243 -10.75 -2.31 -9.46
CA PRO A 243 -10.34 -3.69 -9.76
C PRO A 243 -11.45 -4.49 -10.46
N THR A 244 -12.67 -4.42 -9.97
CA THR A 244 -13.86 -5.09 -10.55
C THR A 244 -15.08 -4.20 -10.43
N LYS A 245 -16.19 -4.58 -11.08
CA LYS A 245 -17.46 -3.84 -11.02
C LYS A 245 -18.07 -3.76 -9.61
N MET A 246 -17.62 -4.60 -8.69
CA MET A 246 -18.10 -4.63 -7.29
C MET A 246 -17.39 -3.61 -6.38
N HIS A 247 -16.29 -3.00 -6.86
CA HIS A 247 -15.54 -2.00 -6.11
C HIS A 247 -16.06 -0.59 -6.42
N ILE A 248 -15.69 0.38 -5.56
CA ILE A 248 -16.05 1.78 -5.76
C ILE A 248 -15.67 2.26 -7.16
N GLU A 249 -16.52 3.03 -7.81
CA GLU A 249 -16.28 3.53 -9.15
C GLU A 249 -15.17 4.60 -9.17
N VAL A 250 -14.47 4.71 -10.30
CA VAL A 250 -13.55 5.82 -10.55
C VAL A 250 -14.39 7.06 -10.83
N ALA A 251 -14.25 8.07 -9.96
CA ALA A 251 -14.93 9.36 -10.14
C ALA A 251 -14.25 10.23 -11.22
N GLU A 252 -12.91 10.17 -11.29
CA GLU A 252 -12.11 10.94 -12.24
C GLU A 252 -10.82 10.19 -12.60
N TYR A 253 -10.41 10.27 -13.87
CA TYR A 253 -9.04 9.94 -14.28
C TYR A 253 -8.22 11.22 -14.28
N VAL A 254 -7.47 11.42 -13.20
CA VAL A 254 -6.66 12.61 -12.94
C VAL A 254 -5.56 12.76 -14.00
N HIS A 255 -5.44 13.95 -14.59
CA HIS A 255 -4.42 14.21 -15.61
C HIS A 255 -3.00 14.17 -15.03
N PRO A 256 -1.97 13.68 -15.75
CA PRO A 256 -0.59 13.64 -15.27
C PRO A 256 -0.06 14.98 -14.75
N ASP A 257 -0.41 16.10 -15.38
CA ASP A 257 0.01 17.43 -14.95
C ASP A 257 -0.49 17.78 -13.54
N LYS A 258 -1.68 17.32 -13.17
CA LYS A 258 -2.25 17.52 -11.85
C LYS A 258 -1.44 16.76 -10.76
N PHE A 259 -0.93 15.57 -11.09
CA PHE A 259 0.01 14.86 -10.20
C PHE A 259 1.30 15.64 -9.99
N ASN A 260 1.82 16.31 -11.03
CA ASN A 260 2.99 17.18 -10.90
C ASN A 260 2.70 18.37 -9.97
N LEU A 261 1.54 19.02 -10.10
CA LEU A 261 1.12 20.10 -9.21
C LEU A 261 1.03 19.61 -7.75
N PHE A 262 0.41 18.47 -7.51
CA PHE A 262 0.33 17.90 -6.15
C PHE A 262 1.71 17.55 -5.58
N ARG A 263 2.64 17.09 -6.42
CA ARG A 263 4.03 16.84 -5.99
C ARG A 263 4.70 18.14 -5.52
N GLU A 264 4.63 19.19 -6.32
CA GLU A 264 5.22 20.49 -6.01
C GLU A 264 4.59 21.09 -4.74
N GLU A 265 3.27 21.04 -4.63
CA GLU A 265 2.54 21.51 -3.44
C GLU A 265 2.89 20.72 -2.17
N GLY A 266 3.02 19.40 -2.26
CA GLY A 266 3.44 18.59 -1.12
C GLY A 266 4.84 18.94 -0.61
N LEU A 267 5.79 19.14 -1.54
CA LEU A 267 7.15 19.59 -1.19
C LEU A 267 7.14 21.00 -0.57
N ARG A 268 6.36 21.94 -1.13
CA ARG A 268 6.22 23.30 -0.62
C ARG A 268 5.63 23.34 0.80
N ARG A 269 4.76 22.38 1.14
CA ARG A 269 4.12 22.24 2.46
C ARG A 269 5.05 21.62 3.52
N GLY A 270 6.18 21.04 3.12
CA GLY A 270 7.19 20.51 4.03
C GLY A 270 7.40 19.01 4.00
N LEU A 271 6.75 18.27 3.07
CA LEU A 271 7.09 16.87 2.83
C LEU A 271 8.51 16.79 2.26
N LYS A 272 9.32 15.85 2.71
CA LYS A 272 10.69 15.69 2.23
C LYS A 272 10.76 15.04 0.85
N TYR A 273 9.79 14.16 0.55
CA TYR A 273 9.70 13.49 -0.73
C TYR A 273 8.24 13.24 -1.11
N VAL A 274 7.92 13.48 -2.38
CA VAL A 274 6.59 13.17 -2.93
C VAL A 274 6.78 12.44 -4.25
N GLU A 275 6.32 11.18 -4.32
CA GLU A 275 6.22 10.42 -5.56
C GLU A 275 4.79 10.51 -6.07
N ALA A 276 4.55 11.15 -7.20
CA ALA A 276 3.21 11.38 -7.71
C ALA A 276 3.11 11.06 -9.21
N GLY A 277 2.08 10.32 -9.59
CA GLY A 277 1.83 9.99 -10.98
C GLY A 277 0.71 8.95 -11.14
N PRO A 278 0.12 8.86 -12.34
CA PRO A 278 -1.05 7.98 -12.58
C PRO A 278 -0.82 6.51 -12.25
N LEU A 279 0.39 6.00 -12.44
CA LEU A 279 0.73 4.60 -12.17
C LEU A 279 1.50 4.40 -10.85
N VAL A 280 1.74 5.46 -10.08
CA VAL A 280 2.39 5.37 -8.76
C VAL A 280 1.56 4.48 -7.82
N ARG A 281 2.24 3.65 -7.06
CA ARG A 281 1.74 2.81 -5.96
C ARG A 281 2.66 2.97 -4.76
N SER A 282 2.21 2.57 -3.58
CA SER A 282 3.00 2.74 -2.35
C SER A 282 4.42 2.18 -2.44
N SER A 283 4.59 1.06 -3.13
CA SER A 283 5.90 0.40 -3.31
C SER A 283 6.64 0.77 -4.60
N TYR A 284 6.08 1.69 -5.40
CA TYR A 284 6.71 2.07 -6.66
C TYR A 284 7.96 2.91 -6.41
N HIS A 285 9.10 2.48 -6.93
CA HIS A 285 10.42 3.07 -6.68
C HIS A 285 10.76 3.31 -5.20
N ALA A 286 10.32 2.39 -4.32
CA ALA A 286 10.49 2.51 -2.87
C ALA A 286 11.97 2.57 -2.45
N GLU A 287 12.90 2.03 -3.25
CA GLU A 287 14.35 2.12 -3.02
C GLU A 287 14.88 3.57 -2.95
N ARG A 288 14.19 4.51 -3.60
CA ARG A 288 14.56 5.94 -3.57
C ARG A 288 14.23 6.61 -2.23
N HIS A 289 13.35 6.01 -1.44
CA HIS A 289 12.83 6.57 -0.21
C HIS A 289 13.74 6.30 1.01
N VAL A 290 14.74 5.45 0.87
CA VAL A 290 15.61 5.02 1.98
C VAL A 290 16.52 6.15 2.46
N ASN A 291 16.90 7.09 1.61
CA ASN A 291 17.87 8.15 1.90
C ASN A 291 17.25 9.57 1.93
N VAL A 292 15.95 9.67 2.12
CA VAL A 292 15.21 10.95 2.16
C VAL A 292 15.32 11.63 3.53
#